data_f9a28158c446957aff4da6b376439321
#
_entry.id   f9a28158c446957aff4da6b376439321
#
_cell.length_a   1.000
_cell.length_b   1.000
_cell.length_c   1.000
_cell.angle_alpha   90.00
_cell.angle_beta   90.00
_cell.angle_gamma   90.00
#
_symmetry.space_group_name_H-M   'P 1'
#
loop_
_entity.id
_entity.type
_entity.pdbx_description
1 polymer ?
#
loop_
_entity_poly.entity_id
_entity_poly.type
_entity_poly.pdbx_seq_one_letter_code
_entity_poly.pdbx_strand_id
1 'polypeptide(L)' 'MHSLLTKREKEIFTLLIQSYTTKQIAKQLYISEKTVRNHISNVIQKLGVESRIQAVLELIKMKEIDL' A
#
# COMPACT_ATOMS: atom_id res chain seq x y z
N MET A 1 19.06 -3.01 -7.01
CA MET A 1 17.82 -2.75 -7.73
C MET A 1 16.83 -2.03 -6.83
N HIS A 2 16.15 -1.03 -7.36
CA HIS A 2 15.23 -0.22 -6.56
C HIS A 2 13.82 -0.77 -6.63
N SER A 3 13.20 -0.92 -5.47
CA SER A 3 11.78 -1.23 -5.42
C SER A 3 10.99 0.02 -5.82
N LEU A 4 9.87 -0.17 -6.51
CA LEU A 4 8.95 0.91 -6.84
C LEU A 4 8.39 1.55 -5.57
N LEU A 5 8.18 0.73 -4.54
CA LEU A 5 7.60 1.17 -3.28
C LEU A 5 8.67 1.57 -2.28
N THR A 6 8.36 2.59 -1.48
CA THR A 6 9.15 2.85 -0.28
C THR A 6 8.89 1.72 0.72
N LYS A 7 9.74 1.61 1.72
CA LYS A 7 9.58 0.61 2.77
C LYS A 7 8.22 0.75 3.46
N ARG A 8 7.81 1.98 3.78
CA ARG A 8 6.53 2.22 4.46
C ARG A 8 5.34 1.87 3.56
N GLU A 9 5.43 2.23 2.28
CA GLU A 9 4.38 1.87 1.33
C GLU A 9 4.22 0.36 1.23
N LYS A 10 5.32 -0.37 1.21
CA LYS A 10 5.28 -1.83 1.16
C LYS A 10 4.64 -2.42 2.41
N GLU A 11 4.97 -1.87 3.59
CA GLU A 11 4.36 -2.32 4.84
C GLU A 11 2.85 -2.13 4.80
N ILE A 12 2.40 -0.96 4.34
CA ILE A 12 0.98 -0.65 4.27
C ILE A 12 0.25 -1.59 3.33
N PHE A 13 0.78 -1.80 2.13
CA PHE A 13 0.11 -2.69 1.17
C PHE A 13 0.16 -4.15 1.59
N THR A 14 1.21 -4.57 2.28
CA THR A 14 1.27 -5.92 2.85
C THR A 14 0.14 -6.14 3.85
N LEU A 15 -0.17 -5.13 4.67
CA LEU A 15 -1.29 -5.21 5.61
C LEU A 15 -2.64 -5.13 4.89
N LEU A 16 -2.73 -4.31 3.83
CA LEU A 16 -3.97 -4.21 3.07
C LEU A 16 -4.39 -5.55 2.46
N ILE A 17 -3.44 -6.31 1.91
CA ILE A 17 -3.78 -7.60 1.31
C ILE A 17 -4.16 -8.64 2.36
N GLN A 18 -3.85 -8.38 3.62
CA GLN A 18 -4.28 -9.21 4.75
C GLN A 18 -5.62 -8.75 5.32
N SER A 19 -6.30 -7.86 4.60
CA SER A 19 -7.62 -7.33 4.96
C SER A 19 -7.65 -6.38 6.15
N TYR A 20 -6.51 -5.78 6.47
CA TYR A 20 -6.47 -4.73 7.49
C TYR A 20 -7.14 -3.46 6.96
N THR A 21 -7.94 -2.81 7.80
CA THR A 21 -8.51 -1.51 7.46
C THR A 21 -7.45 -0.42 7.64
N THR A 22 -7.70 0.76 7.04
CA THR A 22 -6.78 1.89 7.23
C THR A 22 -6.63 2.25 8.70
N LYS A 23 -7.71 2.13 9.48
CA LYS A 23 -7.67 2.39 10.92
C LYS A 23 -6.76 1.39 11.63
N GLN A 24 -6.86 0.10 11.28
CA GLN A 24 -6.03 -0.94 11.87
C GLN A 24 -4.56 -0.77 11.49
N ILE A 25 -4.31 -0.41 10.23
CA ILE A 25 -2.95 -0.16 9.76
C ILE A 25 -2.34 1.02 10.51
N ALA A 26 -3.10 2.09 10.67
CA ALA A 26 -2.64 3.27 11.40
C ALA A 26 -2.22 2.91 12.82
N LYS A 27 -3.03 2.10 13.50
CA LYS A 27 -2.72 1.62 14.85
C LYS A 27 -1.46 0.74 14.86
N GLN A 28 -1.39 -0.19 13.91
CA GLN A 28 -0.29 -1.14 13.82
C GLN A 28 1.05 -0.42 13.61
N LEU A 29 1.05 0.63 12.80
CA LEU A 29 2.27 1.33 12.42
C LEU A 29 2.51 2.62 13.22
N TYR A 30 1.61 2.95 14.15
CA TYR A 30 1.72 4.16 15.00
C TYR A 30 1.74 5.44 14.16
N ILE A 31 0.87 5.52 13.17
CA ILE A 31 0.69 6.71 12.34
C ILE A 31 -0.80 7.01 12.24
N SER A 32 -1.15 8.18 11.69
CA SER A 32 -2.55 8.55 11.53
C SER A 32 -3.18 7.84 10.33
N GLU A 33 -4.51 7.73 10.34
CA GLU A 33 -5.22 7.19 9.18
C GLU A 33 -4.99 8.06 7.94
N LYS A 34 -4.90 9.37 8.14
CA LYS A 34 -4.63 10.30 7.04
C LYS A 34 -3.29 9.96 6.39
N THR A 35 -2.28 9.69 7.19
CA THR A 35 -0.95 9.31 6.68
C THR A 35 -1.03 7.99 5.91
N VAL A 36 -1.79 7.02 6.42
CA VAL A 36 -2.01 5.75 5.72
C VAL A 36 -2.64 6.01 4.34
N ARG A 37 -3.72 6.81 4.32
CA ARG A 37 -4.40 7.12 3.06
C ARG A 37 -3.49 7.88 2.09
N ASN A 38 -2.64 8.77 2.60
CA ASN A 38 -1.69 9.50 1.75
C ASN A 38 -0.70 8.54 1.08
N HIS A 39 -0.19 7.57 1.84
CA HIS A 39 0.72 6.57 1.28
C HIS A 39 0.02 5.74 0.19
N ILE A 40 -1.23 5.35 0.45
CA ILE A 40 -2.01 4.59 -0.53
C ILE A 40 -2.22 5.41 -1.80
N SER A 41 -2.61 6.68 -1.66
CA SER A 41 -2.80 7.57 -2.80
C SER A 41 -1.53 7.74 -3.61
N ASN A 42 -0.39 7.88 -2.93
CA ASN A 42 0.89 8.02 -3.59
C ASN A 42 1.22 6.80 -4.45
N VAL A 43 0.93 5.61 -3.95
CA VAL A 43 1.16 4.38 -4.71
C VAL A 43 0.23 4.30 -5.92
N ILE A 44 -1.04 4.65 -5.73
CA ILE A 44 -2.02 4.68 -6.83
C ILE A 44 -1.53 5.59 -7.95
N GLN A 45 -1.06 6.79 -7.60
CA GLN A 45 -0.51 7.72 -8.58
C GLN A 45 0.76 7.19 -9.23
N LYS A 46 1.62 6.60 -8.45
CA LYS A 46 2.90 6.05 -8.92
C LYS A 46 2.69 4.97 -9.97
N LEU A 47 1.66 4.14 -9.77
CA LEU A 47 1.34 3.04 -10.67
C LEU A 47 0.47 3.47 -11.85
N GLY A 48 -0.10 4.66 -11.80
CA GLY A 48 -0.99 5.14 -12.85
C GLY A 48 -2.30 4.38 -12.93
N VAL A 49 -2.77 3.84 -11.79
CA VAL A 49 -4.04 3.12 -11.71
C VAL A 49 -5.09 4.00 -11.06
N GLU A 50 -6.34 3.55 -11.06
CA GLU A 50 -7.46 4.38 -10.60
C GLU A 50 -8.00 4.02 -9.22
N SER A 51 -7.62 2.87 -8.70
CA SER A 51 -8.19 2.41 -7.44
C SER A 51 -7.17 1.63 -6.63
N ARG A 52 -7.49 1.48 -5.34
CA ARG A 52 -6.68 0.68 -4.41
C ARG A 52 -6.59 -0.77 -4.87
N ILE A 53 -7.70 -1.34 -5.31
CA ILE A 53 -7.73 -2.73 -5.77
C ILE A 53 -6.84 -2.92 -6.98
N GLN A 54 -6.89 -2.01 -7.93
CA GLN A 54 -6.01 -2.06 -9.09
C GLN A 54 -4.54 -1.97 -8.70
N ALA A 55 -4.25 -1.12 -7.70
CA ALA A 55 -2.89 -1.00 -7.20
C ALA A 55 -2.39 -2.31 -6.60
N VAL A 56 -3.22 -2.96 -5.78
CA VAL A 56 -2.87 -4.25 -5.18
C VAL A 56 -2.59 -5.30 -6.26
N LEU A 57 -3.48 -5.42 -7.24
CA LEU A 57 -3.30 -6.38 -8.31
C LEU A 57 -2.02 -6.13 -9.10
N GLU A 58 -1.75 -4.87 -9.41
CA GLU A 58 -0.55 -4.51 -10.15
C GLU A 58 0.71 -4.85 -9.36
N LEU A 59 0.73 -4.56 -8.06
CA LEU A 59 1.88 -4.84 -7.21
C LEU A 59 2.15 -6.34 -7.08
N ILE A 60 1.09 -7.15 -7.05
CA ILE A 60 1.23 -8.60 -7.02
C ILE A 60 1.83 -9.09 -8.35
N LYS A 61 1.33 -8.57 -9.48
CA LYS A 61 1.84 -8.93 -10.80
C LYS A 61 3.31 -8.57 -10.95
N MET A 62 3.72 -7.45 -10.37
CA MET A 62 5.11 -7.00 -10.42
C MET A 62 5.98 -7.67 -9.36
N LYS A 63 5.39 -8.51 -8.52
CA LYS A 63 6.07 -9.19 -7.41
C LYS A 63 6.67 -8.22 -6.40
N GLU A 64 6.06 -7.04 -6.27
CA GLU A 64 6.44 -6.07 -5.23
C GLU A 64 5.90 -6.48 -3.87
N ILE A 65 4.76 -7.16 -3.85
CA ILE A 65 4.16 -7.70 -2.63
C ILE A 65 3.72 -9.15 -2.91
N ASP A 66 3.66 -9.95 -1.86
CA ASP A 66 3.23 -11.35 -1.93
C ASP A 66 1.86 -11.52 -1.27
N LEU A 67 1.09 -12.41 -1.85
CA LEU A 67 -0.16 -12.83 -1.23
C LEU A 67 0.08 -13.70 -0.01
#